data_d9ff2b8f57791f3068b171ff27755f78
#
_entry.id   d9ff2b8f57791f3068b171ff27755f78
#
_cell.length_a   1.000
_cell.length_b   1.000
_cell.length_c   1.000
_cell.angle_alpha   90.00
_cell.angle_beta   90.00
_cell.angle_gamma   90.00
#
_symmetry.space_group_name_H-M   'P 1'
#
loop_
_entity.id
_entity.type
_entity.pdbx_description
1 polymer ?
#
loop_
_entity_poly.entity_id
_entity_poly.type
_entity_poly.pdbx_seq_one_letter_code
_entity_poly.pdbx_strand_id
1 'polypeptide(L)'
;MKDKKVRAIDILRMIPCEELAKLSLSTKVDYCAKALSGERVFYLLVYAFLAADEVSQRKLETVFNTDMFKTLFNISLDAKVTHGSISTRLSKIDLTFFEKAYEVIYQRFSRMYTKEEALPMNLIRVDSSMVAETCNKLKKGFTVGKKPGGGKTSRKQIKYTMAYDGFSAKLTEVFSDSTYLSEDMAMPEVLTQLIKKDSNHENLYVLDRGFSSLENYDNVTEQRGKFVGRIKTNRKMEVVRSLMDETTDTDLGNLELQDDIVVHLYDREKKEFSETEYRVIKARFKVPRDTTRPANKGKVKRVENEVYLITNDFGLTAKLIAEAYKKRWDIEVFFKFLKQNLSFSHFISTSENGIKVILYMTLITAMLVMIYKRENEMGYTIGKFSFFMEMQDWVVKLMTTLQNEKLSLLAYEDMRLRARIP
;
A
#
# COMPACT_ATOMS: atom_id res chain seq x y z
N MET A 1 20.25 22.28 -14.17
CA MET A 1 19.51 21.02 -13.89
C MET A 1 20.50 20.10 -13.20
N LYS A 2 20.23 19.62 -11.98
CA LYS A 2 21.04 18.54 -11.38
C LYS A 2 20.96 17.34 -12.32
N ASP A 3 22.08 16.73 -12.66
CA ASP A 3 22.10 15.50 -13.42
C ASP A 3 21.28 14.46 -12.67
N LYS A 4 20.31 13.85 -13.35
CA LYS A 4 19.46 12.82 -12.74
C LYS A 4 20.31 11.58 -12.51
N LYS A 5 20.30 11.06 -11.28
CA LYS A 5 21.06 9.86 -10.90
C LYS A 5 20.53 8.60 -11.60
N VAL A 6 19.19 8.51 -11.79
CA VAL A 6 18.51 7.38 -12.43
C VAL A 6 17.43 7.90 -13.39
N ARG A 7 17.37 7.33 -14.59
CA ARG A 7 16.36 7.69 -15.60
C ARG A 7 15.14 6.78 -15.49
N ALA A 8 13.96 7.29 -15.88
CA ALA A 8 12.72 6.53 -15.91
C ALA A 8 12.82 5.23 -16.73
N ILE A 9 13.48 5.31 -17.89
CA ILE A 9 13.68 4.15 -18.77
C ILE A 9 14.56 3.07 -18.14
N ASP A 10 15.54 3.45 -17.32
CA ASP A 10 16.42 2.50 -16.66
C ASP A 10 15.63 1.69 -15.60
N ILE A 11 14.71 2.35 -14.89
CA ILE A 11 13.81 1.66 -13.94
C ILE A 11 12.84 0.74 -14.67
N LEU A 12 12.24 1.19 -15.78
CA LEU A 12 11.34 0.36 -16.58
C LEU A 12 12.05 -0.88 -17.14
N ARG A 13 13.31 -0.74 -17.58
CA ARG A 13 14.14 -1.87 -18.04
C ARG A 13 14.49 -2.88 -16.94
N MET A 14 14.38 -2.49 -15.68
CA MET A 14 14.57 -3.41 -14.56
C MET A 14 13.34 -4.30 -14.30
N ILE A 15 12.19 -4.03 -14.91
CA ILE A 15 11.04 -4.93 -14.84
C ILE A 15 11.45 -6.27 -15.48
N PRO A 16 11.31 -7.40 -14.79
CA PRO A 16 11.84 -8.69 -15.22
C PRO A 16 10.96 -9.33 -16.30
N CYS A 17 11.11 -8.92 -17.55
CA CYS A 17 10.26 -9.35 -18.68
C CYS A 17 10.28 -10.84 -18.95
N GLU A 18 11.46 -11.45 -18.85
CA GLU A 18 11.56 -12.89 -19.03
C GLU A 18 10.76 -13.65 -17.97
N GLU A 19 10.76 -13.13 -16.73
CA GLU A 19 9.99 -13.71 -15.65
C GLU A 19 8.49 -13.46 -15.84
N LEU A 20 8.09 -12.26 -16.29
CA LEU A 20 6.70 -11.97 -16.65
C LEU A 20 6.23 -12.86 -17.81
N ALA A 21 7.07 -13.12 -18.82
CA ALA A 21 6.74 -14.03 -19.90
C ALA A 21 6.55 -15.48 -19.39
N LYS A 22 7.42 -15.95 -18.50
CA LYS A 22 7.25 -17.26 -17.85
C LYS A 22 5.97 -17.32 -17.01
N LEU A 23 5.65 -16.24 -16.29
CA LEU A 23 4.39 -16.14 -15.55
C LEU A 23 3.17 -16.18 -16.47
N SER A 24 3.23 -15.49 -17.63
CA SER A 24 2.15 -15.54 -18.62
C SER A 24 1.88 -16.97 -19.10
N LEU A 25 2.94 -17.75 -19.34
CA LEU A 25 2.81 -19.15 -19.75
C LEU A 25 2.26 -20.02 -18.60
N SER A 26 2.80 -19.89 -17.40
CA SER A 26 2.42 -20.73 -16.25
C SER A 26 1.01 -20.48 -15.73
N THR A 27 0.55 -19.24 -15.78
CA THR A 27 -0.82 -18.85 -15.36
C THR A 27 -1.84 -18.95 -16.48
N LYS A 28 -1.38 -19.16 -17.74
CA LYS A 28 -2.22 -19.12 -18.92
C LYS A 28 -3.05 -17.84 -19.02
N VAL A 29 -2.51 -16.71 -18.49
CA VAL A 29 -3.20 -15.42 -18.48
C VAL A 29 -3.64 -14.97 -19.86
N ASP A 30 -2.95 -15.41 -20.90
CA ASP A 30 -3.24 -15.07 -22.30
C ASP A 30 -4.21 -16.05 -23.00
N TYR A 31 -4.74 -17.03 -22.28
CA TYR A 31 -5.73 -17.93 -22.86
C TYR A 31 -6.94 -17.15 -23.39
N CYS A 32 -7.27 -17.36 -24.66
CA CYS A 32 -8.28 -16.60 -25.38
C CYS A 32 -8.10 -15.08 -25.43
N ALA A 33 -6.90 -14.54 -25.12
CA ALA A 33 -6.62 -13.13 -25.28
C ALA A 33 -6.39 -12.76 -26.74
N LYS A 34 -7.07 -11.70 -27.21
CA LYS A 34 -6.85 -11.14 -28.56
C LYS A 34 -5.86 -9.96 -28.47
N ALA A 35 -6.37 -8.74 -28.27
CA ALA A 35 -5.53 -7.54 -28.21
C ALA A 35 -4.98 -7.24 -26.78
N LEU A 36 -5.65 -7.76 -25.73
CA LEU A 36 -5.34 -7.47 -24.33
C LEU A 36 -4.69 -8.69 -23.66
N SER A 37 -3.43 -9.01 -24.01
CA SER A 37 -2.62 -9.98 -23.28
C SER A 37 -2.34 -9.49 -21.84
N GLY A 38 -1.89 -10.39 -20.96
CA GLY A 38 -1.49 -10.04 -19.59
C GLY A 38 -0.43 -8.95 -19.57
N GLU A 39 0.60 -9.10 -20.40
CA GLU A 39 1.67 -8.09 -20.56
C GLU A 39 1.12 -6.74 -21.05
N ARG A 40 0.23 -6.73 -22.05
CA ARG A 40 -0.35 -5.47 -22.55
C ARG A 40 -1.25 -4.79 -21.53
N VAL A 41 -2.02 -5.56 -20.77
CA VAL A 41 -2.82 -5.02 -19.65
C VAL A 41 -1.90 -4.45 -18.57
N PHE A 42 -0.80 -5.14 -18.25
CA PHE A 42 0.21 -4.68 -17.31
C PHE A 42 0.76 -3.30 -17.70
N TYR A 43 1.31 -3.17 -18.91
CA TYR A 43 1.89 -1.90 -19.36
C TYR A 43 0.84 -0.81 -19.59
N LEU A 44 -0.37 -1.16 -20.03
CA LEU A 44 -1.48 -0.21 -20.17
C LEU A 44 -1.82 0.46 -18.83
N LEU A 45 -1.88 -0.32 -17.76
CA LEU A 45 -2.19 0.19 -16.42
C LEU A 45 -1.04 1.01 -15.85
N VAL A 46 0.22 0.54 -15.97
CA VAL A 46 1.39 1.34 -15.54
C VAL A 46 1.41 2.69 -16.25
N TYR A 47 1.30 2.68 -17.59
CA TYR A 47 1.31 3.91 -18.38
C TYR A 47 0.17 4.86 -17.98
N ALA A 48 -1.05 4.35 -17.86
CA ALA A 48 -2.22 5.15 -17.53
C ALA A 48 -2.14 5.77 -16.14
N PHE A 49 -1.63 5.04 -15.15
CA PHE A 49 -1.42 5.57 -13.79
C PHE A 49 -0.35 6.65 -13.73
N LEU A 50 0.67 6.56 -14.56
CA LEU A 50 1.69 7.60 -14.66
C LEU A 50 1.17 8.84 -15.41
N ALA A 51 0.37 8.62 -16.46
CA ALA A 51 -0.12 9.66 -17.36
C ALA A 51 -1.25 10.53 -16.76
N ALA A 52 -2.04 9.99 -15.82
CA ALA A 52 -3.22 10.69 -15.33
C ALA A 52 -3.43 10.50 -13.82
N ASP A 53 -4.02 11.51 -13.19
CA ASP A 53 -4.41 11.45 -11.78
C ASP A 53 -5.72 10.69 -11.58
N GLU A 54 -6.61 10.74 -12.59
CA GLU A 54 -7.84 9.98 -12.61
C GLU A 54 -7.88 9.07 -13.85
N VAL A 55 -7.88 7.76 -13.60
CA VAL A 55 -7.96 6.72 -14.63
C VAL A 55 -9.35 6.11 -14.65
N SER A 56 -9.91 5.97 -15.83
CA SER A 56 -11.17 5.28 -16.09
C SER A 56 -11.01 4.29 -17.25
N GLN A 57 -11.95 3.36 -17.43
CA GLN A 57 -11.91 2.43 -18.56
C GLN A 57 -11.90 3.14 -19.91
N ARG A 58 -12.58 4.29 -20.05
CA ARG A 58 -12.53 5.10 -21.27
C ARG A 58 -11.16 5.76 -21.46
N LYS A 59 -10.51 6.19 -20.38
CA LYS A 59 -9.15 6.71 -20.45
C LYS A 59 -8.15 5.60 -20.86
N LEU A 60 -8.33 4.38 -20.35
CA LEU A 60 -7.53 3.22 -20.79
C LEU A 60 -7.73 2.91 -22.29
N GLU A 61 -8.96 2.99 -22.80
CA GLU A 61 -9.25 2.86 -24.24
C GLU A 61 -8.51 3.93 -25.05
N THR A 62 -8.59 5.20 -24.62
CA THR A 62 -7.87 6.30 -25.29
C THR A 62 -6.37 6.05 -25.28
N VAL A 63 -5.78 5.71 -24.15
CA VAL A 63 -4.34 5.43 -24.01
C VAL A 63 -3.91 4.29 -24.93
N PHE A 64 -4.59 3.13 -24.88
CA PHE A 64 -4.24 1.97 -25.72
C PHE A 64 -4.25 2.31 -27.20
N ASN A 65 -5.22 3.13 -27.64
CA ASN A 65 -5.40 3.44 -29.06
C ASN A 65 -4.47 4.55 -29.57
N THR A 66 -3.59 5.13 -28.74
CA THR A 66 -2.58 6.10 -29.19
C THR A 66 -1.40 5.41 -29.88
N ASP A 67 -0.89 6.02 -30.94
CA ASP A 67 0.30 5.51 -31.63
C ASP A 67 1.54 5.51 -30.71
N MET A 68 1.62 6.48 -29.81
CA MET A 68 2.68 6.57 -28.81
C MET A 68 2.72 5.32 -27.92
N PHE A 69 1.59 4.90 -27.34
CA PHE A 69 1.52 3.71 -26.51
C PHE A 69 1.84 2.44 -27.32
N LYS A 70 1.28 2.32 -28.52
CA LYS A 70 1.52 1.17 -29.40
C LYS A 70 2.99 1.06 -29.81
N THR A 71 3.62 2.17 -30.17
CA THR A 71 5.05 2.21 -30.49
C THR A 71 5.92 1.82 -29.31
N LEU A 72 5.63 2.41 -28.14
CA LEU A 72 6.38 2.15 -26.90
C LEU A 72 6.40 0.66 -26.54
N PHE A 73 5.27 -0.02 -26.68
CA PHE A 73 5.11 -1.42 -26.27
C PHE A 73 5.04 -2.40 -27.45
N ASN A 74 5.54 -2.01 -28.61
CA ASN A 74 5.61 -2.85 -29.81
C ASN A 74 4.27 -3.51 -30.18
N ILE A 75 3.19 -2.75 -30.14
CA ILE A 75 1.84 -3.17 -30.50
C ILE A 75 1.55 -2.73 -31.93
N SER A 76 0.88 -3.59 -32.74
CA SER A 76 0.44 -3.21 -34.09
C SER A 76 -0.41 -1.93 -34.04
N LEU A 77 -0.14 -0.99 -34.96
CA LEU A 77 -0.89 0.27 -35.05
C LEU A 77 -2.36 0.05 -35.37
N ASP A 78 -2.71 -1.06 -36.04
CA ASP A 78 -4.09 -1.42 -36.36
C ASP A 78 -4.86 -2.02 -35.18
N ALA A 79 -4.15 -2.45 -34.11
CA ALA A 79 -4.80 -2.99 -32.93
C ALA A 79 -5.66 -1.95 -32.25
N LYS A 80 -6.93 -2.25 -32.04
CA LYS A 80 -7.89 -1.38 -31.35
C LYS A 80 -8.58 -2.11 -30.22
N VAL A 81 -8.85 -1.41 -29.13
CA VAL A 81 -9.65 -1.90 -28.01
C VAL A 81 -10.75 -0.90 -27.68
N THR A 82 -11.81 -1.39 -27.04
CA THR A 82 -12.89 -0.56 -26.49
C THR A 82 -12.92 -0.65 -24.98
N HIS A 83 -13.49 0.33 -24.29
CA HIS A 83 -13.68 0.28 -22.84
C HIS A 83 -14.48 -0.95 -22.39
N GLY A 84 -15.42 -1.44 -23.22
CA GLY A 84 -16.16 -2.66 -22.96
C GLY A 84 -15.27 -3.90 -22.99
N SER A 85 -14.33 -4.00 -23.95
CA SER A 85 -13.36 -5.10 -23.99
C SER A 85 -12.38 -5.05 -22.82
N ILE A 86 -11.94 -3.87 -22.42
CA ILE A 86 -11.12 -3.67 -21.22
C ILE A 86 -11.88 -4.10 -19.95
N SER A 87 -13.14 -3.68 -19.81
CA SER A 87 -14.00 -4.07 -18.68
C SER A 87 -14.15 -5.58 -18.58
N THR A 88 -14.47 -6.22 -19.68
CA THR A 88 -14.61 -7.68 -19.76
C THR A 88 -13.29 -8.39 -19.45
N ARG A 89 -12.19 -7.87 -19.98
CA ARG A 89 -10.86 -8.45 -19.71
C ARG A 89 -10.48 -8.34 -18.24
N LEU A 90 -10.61 -7.18 -17.62
CA LEU A 90 -10.31 -6.97 -16.19
C LEU A 90 -11.16 -7.87 -15.29
N SER A 91 -12.38 -8.19 -15.68
CA SER A 91 -13.25 -9.06 -14.88
C SER A 91 -12.89 -10.54 -14.96
N LYS A 92 -12.13 -10.98 -15.99
CA LYS A 92 -11.86 -12.39 -16.30
C LYS A 92 -10.39 -12.77 -16.36
N ILE A 93 -9.48 -11.78 -16.45
CA ILE A 93 -8.04 -12.02 -16.53
C ILE A 93 -7.55 -12.75 -15.30
N ASP A 94 -6.62 -13.67 -15.44
CA ASP A 94 -6.08 -14.43 -14.34
C ASP A 94 -5.36 -13.50 -13.35
N LEU A 95 -5.88 -13.45 -12.11
CA LEU A 95 -5.35 -12.61 -11.06
C LEU A 95 -3.97 -13.07 -10.59
N THR A 96 -3.71 -14.37 -10.63
CA THR A 96 -2.46 -14.99 -10.17
C THR A 96 -1.24 -14.44 -10.92
N PHE A 97 -1.42 -14.06 -12.18
CA PHE A 97 -0.38 -13.39 -12.96
C PHE A 97 0.06 -12.07 -12.29
N PHE A 98 -0.89 -11.24 -11.88
CA PHE A 98 -0.60 -9.93 -11.28
C PHE A 98 -0.07 -10.05 -9.86
N GLU A 99 -0.55 -11.02 -9.09
CA GLU A 99 -0.06 -11.33 -7.75
C GLU A 99 1.42 -11.74 -7.79
N LYS A 100 1.75 -12.71 -8.64
CA LYS A 100 3.12 -13.17 -8.82
C LYS A 100 4.03 -12.11 -9.45
N ALA A 101 3.52 -11.34 -10.42
CA ALA A 101 4.26 -10.22 -10.99
C ALA A 101 4.60 -9.17 -9.91
N TYR A 102 3.64 -8.85 -9.05
CA TYR A 102 3.89 -7.97 -7.90
C TYR A 102 4.99 -8.53 -6.99
N GLU A 103 4.91 -9.81 -6.63
CA GLU A 103 5.88 -10.46 -5.74
C GLU A 103 7.30 -10.42 -6.32
N VAL A 104 7.45 -10.79 -7.59
CA VAL A 104 8.75 -10.78 -8.30
C VAL A 104 9.33 -9.36 -8.36
N ILE A 105 8.51 -8.38 -8.73
CA ILE A 105 8.93 -6.97 -8.83
C ILE A 105 9.26 -6.44 -7.43
N TYR A 106 8.42 -6.73 -6.43
CA TYR A 106 8.69 -6.34 -5.05
C TYR A 106 10.02 -6.89 -4.54
N GLN A 107 10.30 -8.18 -4.73
CA GLN A 107 11.56 -8.79 -4.30
C GLN A 107 12.77 -8.16 -4.99
N ARG A 108 12.65 -7.83 -6.28
CA ARG A 108 13.73 -7.19 -7.04
C ARG A 108 14.01 -5.78 -6.55
N PHE A 109 12.99 -4.94 -6.46
CA PHE A 109 13.13 -3.54 -6.13
C PHE A 109 13.35 -3.28 -4.64
N SER A 110 12.82 -4.11 -3.73
CA SER A 110 13.07 -3.97 -2.30
C SER A 110 14.54 -4.15 -1.92
N ARG A 111 15.30 -4.96 -2.69
CA ARG A 111 16.75 -5.12 -2.50
C ARG A 111 17.54 -3.85 -2.85
N MET A 112 17.01 -3.04 -3.75
CA MET A 112 17.62 -1.75 -4.15
C MET A 112 17.24 -0.64 -3.17
N TYR A 113 16.14 -0.82 -2.46
CA TYR A 113 15.62 0.16 -1.51
C TYR A 113 16.28 -0.05 -0.14
N THR A 114 17.32 0.75 0.15
CA THR A 114 17.96 0.73 1.48
C THR A 114 17.01 1.34 2.50
N LYS A 115 16.70 0.62 3.56
CA LYS A 115 15.87 1.13 4.65
C LYS A 115 16.67 2.19 5.43
N GLU A 116 16.09 3.37 5.60
CA GLU A 116 16.67 4.45 6.43
C GLU A 116 16.37 4.25 7.92
N GLU A 117 15.72 3.15 8.28
CA GLU A 117 15.29 2.90 9.65
C GLU A 117 16.44 2.29 10.46
N ALA A 118 16.99 3.09 11.35
CA ALA A 118 18.03 2.64 12.30
C ALA A 118 17.46 1.81 13.47
N LEU A 119 16.47 0.95 13.22
CA LEU A 119 15.85 0.12 14.24
C LEU A 119 16.32 -1.34 14.10
N PRO A 120 16.52 -2.05 15.21
CA PRO A 120 17.08 -3.40 15.21
C PRO A 120 16.16 -4.47 14.62
N MET A 121 14.95 -4.08 14.16
CA MET A 121 13.95 -4.98 13.63
C MET A 121 13.23 -4.39 12.42
N ASN A 122 12.58 -5.26 11.64
CA ASN A 122 11.80 -4.85 10.49
C ASN A 122 10.44 -4.33 10.93
N LEU A 123 10.16 -3.05 10.73
CA LEU A 123 8.83 -2.48 11.02
C LEU A 123 7.83 -2.81 9.92
N ILE A 124 6.72 -3.42 10.30
CA ILE A 124 5.58 -3.68 9.42
C ILE A 124 4.37 -2.91 9.97
N ARG A 125 3.99 -1.83 9.30
CA ARG A 125 2.81 -1.03 9.67
C ARG A 125 1.58 -1.68 9.09
N VAL A 126 0.57 -1.97 9.91
CA VAL A 126 -0.69 -2.56 9.45
C VAL A 126 -1.81 -1.56 9.70
N ASP A 127 -2.49 -1.19 8.64
CA ASP A 127 -3.62 -0.25 8.71
C ASP A 127 -4.57 -0.48 7.54
N SER A 128 -5.76 0.09 7.62
CA SER A 128 -6.78 -0.05 6.60
C SER A 128 -7.19 1.27 5.98
N SER A 129 -7.61 1.20 4.72
CA SER A 129 -8.15 2.32 4.00
C SER A 129 -9.45 1.95 3.28
N MET A 130 -10.43 2.84 3.38
CA MET A 130 -11.73 2.67 2.71
C MET A 130 -11.74 3.45 1.40
N VAL A 131 -12.29 2.82 0.36
CA VAL A 131 -12.57 3.47 -0.93
C VAL A 131 -14.06 3.33 -1.24
N ALA A 132 -14.72 4.47 -1.49
CA ALA A 132 -16.14 4.52 -1.81
C ALA A 132 -16.36 4.53 -3.32
N GLU A 133 -17.43 3.87 -3.77
CA GLU A 133 -17.85 3.99 -5.16
C GLU A 133 -18.42 5.37 -5.47
N THR A 134 -18.26 5.78 -6.72
CA THR A 134 -18.84 7.04 -7.22
C THR A 134 -20.17 6.83 -7.96
N CYS A 135 -20.46 5.63 -8.43
CA CYS A 135 -21.49 5.36 -9.44
C CYS A 135 -22.44 4.19 -9.11
N ASN A 136 -22.68 3.80 -7.90
CA ASN A 136 -23.63 2.72 -7.49
C ASN A 136 -23.55 1.43 -8.39
N LYS A 137 -22.35 1.04 -8.82
CA LYS A 137 -22.15 -0.10 -9.73
C LYS A 137 -21.50 -1.30 -9.06
N LEU A 138 -20.98 -1.16 -7.82
CA LEU A 138 -20.40 -2.26 -7.09
C LEU A 138 -21.49 -3.28 -6.72
N LYS A 139 -21.27 -4.54 -7.07
CA LYS A 139 -22.18 -5.63 -6.68
C LYS A 139 -22.02 -5.97 -5.21
N LYS A 140 -20.79 -5.98 -4.69
CA LYS A 140 -20.41 -6.24 -3.29
C LYS A 140 -19.80 -5.00 -2.67
N GLY A 141 -19.80 -4.88 -1.35
CA GLY A 141 -19.20 -3.78 -0.61
C GLY A 141 -20.00 -3.39 0.63
N PHE A 142 -19.35 -2.70 1.55
CA PHE A 142 -20.00 -2.18 2.76
C PHE A 142 -20.98 -1.07 2.41
N THR A 143 -22.17 -1.14 2.94
CA THR A 143 -23.14 -0.04 2.83
C THR A 143 -22.89 0.95 3.94
N VAL A 144 -22.35 2.13 3.64
CA VAL A 144 -22.11 3.18 4.63
C VAL A 144 -23.34 4.05 4.80
N GLY A 145 -23.79 4.07 6.02
CA GLY A 145 -24.79 4.85 6.70
C GLY A 145 -25.83 5.65 5.90
N LYS A 146 -27.11 5.45 6.25
CA LYS A 146 -28.18 6.41 5.99
C LYS A 146 -27.79 7.75 6.63
N LYS A 147 -27.70 8.83 5.86
CA LYS A 147 -27.69 10.17 6.45
C LYS A 147 -28.99 10.36 7.25
N PRO A 148 -28.94 10.94 8.46
CA PRO A 148 -30.15 11.38 9.14
C PRO A 148 -30.85 12.40 8.23
N GLY A 149 -32.10 12.10 7.82
CA GLY A 149 -32.86 13.02 7.01
C GLY A 149 -33.33 12.52 5.66
N GLY A 150 -33.43 11.21 5.45
CA GLY A 150 -34.23 10.59 4.39
C GLY A 150 -33.80 10.97 2.96
N GLY A 151 -33.42 9.97 2.21
CA GLY A 151 -33.22 10.08 0.76
C GLY A 151 -31.80 10.35 0.37
N LYS A 152 -31.01 9.29 0.22
CA LYS A 152 -29.95 9.16 -0.80
C LYS A 152 -29.32 7.77 -0.74
N THR A 153 -29.15 7.20 -1.90
CA THR A 153 -28.44 5.99 -2.26
C THR A 153 -27.23 5.74 -1.36
N SER A 154 -27.28 4.66 -0.61
CA SER A 154 -26.17 4.14 0.14
C SER A 154 -25.03 3.79 -0.82
N ARG A 155 -23.91 4.50 -0.71
CA ARG A 155 -22.70 4.17 -1.48
C ARG A 155 -22.02 2.95 -0.88
N LYS A 156 -21.61 2.01 -1.73
CA LYS A 156 -20.80 0.89 -1.31
C LYS A 156 -19.33 1.30 -1.18
N GLN A 157 -18.64 0.66 -0.26
CA GLN A 157 -17.21 0.86 -0.02
C GLN A 157 -16.49 -0.48 0.03
N ILE A 158 -15.23 -0.46 -0.31
CA ILE A 158 -14.28 -1.59 -0.18
C ILE A 158 -13.22 -1.18 0.83
N LYS A 159 -12.84 -2.10 1.71
CA LYS A 159 -11.75 -1.92 2.67
C LYS A 159 -10.50 -2.63 2.15
N TYR A 160 -9.39 -1.93 2.17
CA TYR A 160 -8.07 -2.46 1.89
C TYR A 160 -7.27 -2.43 3.18
N THR A 161 -6.89 -3.60 3.69
CA THR A 161 -6.01 -3.72 4.85
C THR A 161 -4.62 -4.09 4.33
N MET A 162 -3.65 -3.21 4.57
CA MET A 162 -2.29 -3.34 4.05
C MET A 162 -1.27 -3.48 5.17
N ALA A 163 -0.26 -4.28 4.91
CA ALA A 163 0.95 -4.37 5.71
C ALA A 163 2.11 -3.71 4.95
N TYR A 164 2.50 -2.53 5.37
CA TYR A 164 3.51 -1.68 4.73
C TYR A 164 4.85 -1.76 5.45
N ASP A 165 5.93 -2.01 4.71
CA ASP A 165 7.28 -2.21 5.27
C ASP A 165 8.20 -0.99 5.14
N GLY A 166 7.66 0.15 4.73
CA GLY A 166 8.43 1.37 4.44
C GLY A 166 8.75 1.55 2.95
N PHE A 167 8.65 0.48 2.16
CA PHE A 167 8.85 0.52 0.71
C PHE A 167 7.54 0.28 -0.05
N SER A 168 6.84 -0.83 0.24
CA SER A 168 5.55 -1.17 -0.40
C SER A 168 4.71 -2.06 0.53
N ALA A 169 3.52 -2.44 0.10
CA ALA A 169 2.66 -3.34 0.84
C ALA A 169 3.12 -4.80 0.69
N LYS A 170 3.67 -5.41 1.73
CA LYS A 170 4.05 -6.84 1.73
C LYS A 170 2.86 -7.77 1.54
N LEU A 171 1.71 -7.37 2.05
CA LEU A 171 0.45 -8.07 1.92
C LEU A 171 -0.69 -7.06 1.91
N THR A 172 -1.72 -7.33 1.12
CA THR A 172 -2.95 -6.55 1.10
C THR A 172 -4.15 -7.47 0.98
N GLU A 173 -5.08 -7.34 1.92
CA GLU A 173 -6.38 -7.98 1.84
C GLU A 173 -7.46 -6.97 1.45
N VAL A 174 -8.44 -7.47 0.68
CA VAL A 174 -9.52 -6.67 0.11
C VAL A 174 -10.85 -7.20 0.62
N PHE A 175 -11.52 -6.42 1.44
CA PHE A 175 -12.75 -6.81 2.07
C PHE A 175 -13.96 -6.06 1.51
N SER A 176 -15.03 -6.79 1.26
CA SER A 176 -16.33 -6.28 0.79
C SER A 176 -17.50 -6.66 1.71
N ASP A 177 -17.25 -7.45 2.75
CA ASP A 177 -18.24 -7.92 3.72
C ASP A 177 -18.21 -7.10 5.00
N SER A 178 -19.39 -6.80 5.56
CA SER A 178 -19.55 -5.98 6.78
C SER A 178 -18.91 -6.57 8.04
N THR A 179 -18.62 -7.87 8.07
CA THR A 179 -17.89 -8.56 9.13
C THR A 179 -16.51 -7.90 9.35
N TYR A 180 -15.86 -7.48 8.27
CA TYR A 180 -14.52 -6.89 8.31
C TYR A 180 -14.51 -5.36 8.47
N LEU A 181 -15.61 -4.76 8.92
CA LEU A 181 -15.69 -3.30 9.08
C LEU A 181 -14.74 -2.80 10.18
N SER A 182 -14.61 -3.51 11.30
CA SER A 182 -13.68 -3.17 12.38
C SER A 182 -12.25 -3.57 12.04
N GLU A 183 -11.26 -2.93 12.69
CA GLU A 183 -9.85 -3.32 12.58
C GLU A 183 -9.59 -4.65 13.29
N ASP A 184 -10.29 -4.90 14.40
CA ASP A 184 -10.20 -6.16 15.15
C ASP A 184 -10.64 -7.39 14.33
N MET A 185 -11.39 -7.20 13.23
CA MET A 185 -11.77 -8.28 12.32
C MET A 185 -10.91 -8.34 11.06
N ALA A 186 -10.47 -7.21 10.54
CA ALA A 186 -9.75 -7.16 9.27
C ALA A 186 -8.23 -7.39 9.40
N MET A 187 -7.60 -6.84 10.45
CA MET A 187 -6.15 -6.95 10.61
C MET A 187 -5.66 -8.38 10.91
N PRO A 188 -6.38 -9.23 11.69
CA PRO A 188 -5.94 -10.60 11.93
C PRO A 188 -5.72 -11.42 10.66
N GLU A 189 -6.51 -11.20 9.61
CA GLU A 189 -6.38 -11.87 8.31
C GLU A 189 -5.01 -11.58 7.66
N VAL A 190 -4.53 -10.36 7.81
CA VAL A 190 -3.21 -9.94 7.30
C VAL A 190 -2.09 -10.40 8.24
N LEU A 191 -2.24 -10.20 9.55
CA LEU A 191 -1.22 -10.50 10.54
C LEU A 191 -0.88 -11.99 10.58
N THR A 192 -1.90 -12.87 10.61
CA THR A 192 -1.70 -14.33 10.65
C THR A 192 -0.89 -14.83 9.44
N GLN A 193 -1.17 -14.31 8.25
CA GLN A 193 -0.42 -14.69 7.05
C GLN A 193 1.03 -14.21 7.09
N LEU A 194 1.27 -13.01 7.63
CA LEU A 194 2.61 -12.43 7.72
C LEU A 194 3.45 -13.11 8.79
N ILE A 195 2.89 -13.37 9.96
CA ILE A 195 3.59 -14.04 11.07
C ILE A 195 3.99 -15.46 10.64
N LYS A 196 3.13 -16.20 9.95
CA LYS A 196 3.47 -17.52 9.39
C LYS A 196 4.62 -17.49 8.38
N LYS A 197 4.80 -16.38 7.66
CA LYS A 197 5.92 -16.20 6.70
C LYS A 197 7.19 -15.67 7.36
N ASP A 198 7.12 -15.15 8.58
CA ASP A 198 8.24 -14.60 9.34
C ASP A 198 8.90 -15.69 10.20
N SER A 199 9.59 -16.59 9.56
CA SER A 199 10.23 -17.75 10.24
C SER A 199 11.28 -17.34 11.28
N ASN A 200 11.90 -16.18 11.12
CA ASN A 200 12.96 -15.68 12.01
C ASN A 200 12.42 -14.75 13.11
N HIS A 201 11.13 -14.43 13.09
CA HIS A 201 10.49 -13.50 14.03
C HIS A 201 11.19 -12.13 14.12
N GLU A 202 11.67 -11.60 12.98
CA GLU A 202 12.39 -10.34 12.88
C GLU A 202 11.48 -9.12 12.72
N ASN A 203 10.18 -9.32 12.47
CA ASN A 203 9.23 -8.25 12.25
C ASN A 203 8.64 -7.75 13.57
N LEU A 204 8.52 -6.42 13.67
CA LEU A 204 7.67 -5.75 14.66
C LEU A 204 6.45 -5.16 13.95
N TYR A 205 5.27 -5.66 14.28
CA TYR A 205 4.00 -5.19 13.71
C TYR A 205 3.52 -3.94 14.44
N VAL A 206 3.38 -2.84 13.71
CA VAL A 206 2.93 -1.55 14.25
C VAL A 206 1.46 -1.38 13.91
N LEU A 207 0.61 -1.34 14.95
CA LEU A 207 -0.83 -1.47 14.84
C LEU A 207 -1.55 -0.19 15.27
N ASP A 208 -2.65 0.15 14.59
CA ASP A 208 -3.48 1.29 15.00
C ASP A 208 -4.30 0.97 16.25
N ARG A 209 -4.78 2.04 16.91
CA ARG A 209 -5.64 1.96 18.10
C ARG A 209 -6.94 1.18 17.90
N GLY A 210 -7.36 1.02 16.65
CA GLY A 210 -8.55 0.23 16.28
C GLY A 210 -8.36 -1.27 16.51
N PHE A 211 -7.12 -1.77 16.56
CA PHE A 211 -6.78 -3.13 16.94
C PHE A 211 -6.67 -3.19 18.47
N SER A 212 -7.70 -3.65 19.14
CA SER A 212 -7.84 -3.49 20.59
C SER A 212 -8.41 -4.71 21.32
N SER A 213 -8.80 -5.76 20.63
CA SER A 213 -9.29 -7.01 21.20
C SER A 213 -8.16 -7.74 21.92
N LEU A 214 -8.43 -8.25 23.13
CA LEU A 214 -7.47 -9.08 23.87
C LEU A 214 -7.17 -10.37 23.12
N GLU A 215 -8.19 -11.05 22.62
CA GLU A 215 -8.06 -12.26 21.81
C GLU A 215 -7.09 -12.06 20.64
N ASN A 216 -7.13 -10.90 19.98
CA ASN A 216 -6.22 -10.60 18.89
C ASN A 216 -4.78 -10.38 19.37
N TYR A 217 -4.57 -9.78 20.54
CA TYR A 217 -3.23 -9.66 21.13
C TYR A 217 -2.68 -11.04 21.51
N ASP A 218 -3.51 -11.87 22.12
CA ASP A 218 -3.16 -13.26 22.50
C ASP A 218 -2.80 -14.06 21.23
N ASN A 219 -3.62 -14.02 20.20
CA ASN A 219 -3.36 -14.70 18.91
C ASN A 219 -2.04 -14.30 18.26
N VAL A 220 -1.69 -13.01 18.26
CA VAL A 220 -0.39 -12.56 17.74
C VAL A 220 0.75 -13.10 18.60
N THR A 221 0.60 -13.09 19.92
CA THR A 221 1.61 -13.53 20.89
C THR A 221 1.83 -15.04 20.82
N GLU A 222 0.77 -15.84 20.75
CA GLU A 222 0.82 -17.30 20.60
C GLU A 222 1.52 -17.72 19.31
N GLN A 223 1.32 -16.99 18.22
CA GLN A 223 2.03 -17.18 16.95
C GLN A 223 3.46 -16.63 16.98
N ARG A 224 3.97 -16.15 18.12
CA ARG A 224 5.29 -15.53 18.30
C ARG A 224 5.52 -14.26 17.48
N GLY A 225 4.45 -13.60 17.06
CA GLY A 225 4.51 -12.28 16.45
C GLY A 225 4.79 -11.21 17.49
N LYS A 226 5.65 -10.25 17.19
CA LYS A 226 5.93 -9.10 18.03
C LYS A 226 5.14 -7.89 17.55
N PHE A 227 4.48 -7.18 18.44
CA PHE A 227 3.70 -6.01 18.04
C PHE A 227 3.93 -4.81 18.97
N VAL A 228 3.65 -3.64 18.45
CA VAL A 228 3.41 -2.41 19.22
C VAL A 228 2.12 -1.78 18.73
N GLY A 229 1.26 -1.45 19.63
CA GLY A 229 -0.02 -0.79 19.37
C GLY A 229 -0.29 0.34 20.33
N ARG A 230 -1.41 1.02 20.11
CA ARG A 230 -1.89 2.03 21.04
C ARG A 230 -3.13 1.53 21.75
N ILE A 231 -3.12 1.58 23.08
CA ILE A 231 -4.25 1.20 23.93
C ILE A 231 -4.99 2.44 24.47
N LYS A 232 -6.26 2.29 24.79
CA LYS A 232 -7.05 3.37 25.40
C LYS A 232 -6.56 3.62 26.82
N THR A 233 -6.44 4.89 27.22
CA THR A 233 -5.97 5.30 28.56
C THR A 233 -6.88 4.80 29.69
N ASN A 234 -8.16 4.53 29.39
CA ASN A 234 -9.13 3.97 30.34
C ASN A 234 -9.30 2.45 30.22
N ARG A 235 -8.36 1.73 29.57
CA ARG A 235 -8.38 0.26 29.52
C ARG A 235 -8.15 -0.28 30.92
N LYS A 236 -9.04 -1.16 31.40
CA LYS A 236 -8.88 -1.84 32.68
C LYS A 236 -7.72 -2.83 32.58
N MET A 237 -6.77 -2.71 33.50
CA MET A 237 -5.56 -3.54 33.59
C MET A 237 -5.14 -3.70 35.03
N GLU A 238 -4.50 -4.81 35.37
CA GLU A 238 -3.87 -5.07 36.65
C GLU A 238 -2.36 -4.99 36.49
N VAL A 239 -1.69 -4.23 37.34
CA VAL A 239 -0.24 -4.05 37.29
C VAL A 239 0.44 -5.21 37.98
N VAL A 240 1.31 -5.92 37.27
CA VAL A 240 2.11 -7.01 37.82
C VAL A 240 3.42 -6.49 38.44
N ARG A 241 4.14 -5.66 37.67
CA ARG A 241 5.40 -5.05 38.08
C ARG A 241 5.73 -3.79 37.28
N SER A 242 6.54 -2.93 37.85
CA SER A 242 7.19 -1.82 37.14
C SER A 242 8.50 -2.28 36.52
N LEU A 243 8.82 -1.72 35.33
CA LEU A 243 10.10 -1.88 34.64
C LEU A 243 10.98 -0.63 34.79
N MET A 244 10.49 0.39 35.48
CA MET A 244 11.24 1.63 35.77
C MET A 244 12.14 1.47 36.99
N ASP A 245 13.34 2.01 36.87
CA ASP A 245 14.30 2.19 37.97
C ASP A 245 14.88 3.62 37.95
N GLU A 246 15.80 3.92 38.87
CA GLU A 246 16.43 5.24 38.97
C GLU A 246 17.28 5.63 37.74
N THR A 247 17.65 4.65 36.91
CA THR A 247 18.48 4.84 35.69
C THR A 247 17.66 4.95 34.42
N THR A 248 16.35 4.80 34.48
CA THR A 248 15.47 4.76 33.33
C THR A 248 15.43 6.11 32.60
N ASP A 249 15.83 6.13 31.32
CA ASP A 249 15.71 7.32 30.46
C ASP A 249 14.24 7.64 30.21
N THR A 250 13.80 8.81 30.72
CA THR A 250 12.42 9.28 30.54
C THR A 250 12.20 10.07 29.26
N ASP A 251 13.27 10.43 28.52
CA ASP A 251 13.17 11.17 27.27
C ASP A 251 12.90 10.24 26.08
N LEU A 252 11.65 10.20 25.62
CA LEU A 252 11.21 9.48 24.43
C LEU A 252 11.10 10.40 23.19
N GLY A 253 11.86 11.49 23.14
CA GLY A 253 11.83 12.46 22.07
C GLY A 253 10.70 13.50 22.24
N ASN A 254 9.59 13.36 21.50
CA ASN A 254 8.42 14.24 21.65
C ASN A 254 7.46 13.82 22.78
N LEU A 255 7.78 12.72 23.45
CA LEU A 255 7.08 12.18 24.60
C LEU A 255 8.01 12.18 25.83
N GLU A 256 7.41 12.17 26.99
CA GLU A 256 8.03 11.97 28.27
C GLU A 256 7.45 10.72 28.91
N LEU A 257 8.29 9.76 29.27
CA LEU A 257 7.90 8.53 29.94
C LEU A 257 7.35 8.84 31.31
N GLN A 258 6.17 8.33 31.59
CA GLN A 258 5.54 8.48 32.94
C GLN A 258 5.59 7.15 33.69
N ASP A 259 5.44 6.03 32.96
CA ASP A 259 5.42 4.70 33.56
C ASP A 259 5.74 3.65 32.51
N ASP A 260 6.42 2.58 32.91
CA ASP A 260 6.72 1.41 32.07
C ASP A 260 6.42 0.17 32.92
N ILE A 261 5.30 -0.48 32.63
CA ILE A 261 4.71 -1.51 33.48
C ILE A 261 4.36 -2.77 32.72
N VAL A 262 4.43 -3.88 33.44
CA VAL A 262 3.88 -5.15 33.00
C VAL A 262 2.49 -5.31 33.59
N VAL A 263 1.54 -5.71 32.77
CA VAL A 263 0.13 -5.76 33.14
C VAL A 263 -0.56 -7.01 32.64
N HIS A 264 -1.61 -7.43 33.35
CA HIS A 264 -2.68 -8.29 32.82
C HIS A 264 -3.84 -7.43 32.36
N LEU A 265 -4.34 -7.68 31.16
CA LEU A 265 -5.49 -6.96 30.60
C LEU A 265 -6.79 -7.62 31.06
N TYR A 266 -7.80 -6.79 31.34
CA TYR A 266 -9.13 -7.29 31.68
C TYR A 266 -9.88 -7.78 30.45
N ASP A 267 -10.27 -9.05 30.48
CA ASP A 267 -11.18 -9.66 29.51
C ASP A 267 -12.63 -9.34 29.91
N ARG A 268 -13.35 -8.67 29.01
CA ARG A 268 -14.73 -8.26 29.26
C ARG A 268 -15.73 -9.42 29.10
N GLU A 269 -15.41 -10.42 28.30
CA GLU A 269 -16.27 -11.56 28.02
C GLU A 269 -16.17 -12.57 29.16
N LYS A 270 -14.97 -12.92 29.56
CA LYS A 270 -14.71 -13.83 30.69
C LYS A 270 -14.85 -13.14 32.05
N LYS A 271 -14.87 -11.80 32.10
CA LYS A 271 -14.94 -10.98 33.33
C LYS A 271 -13.79 -11.21 34.31
N GLU A 272 -12.62 -11.53 33.81
CA GLU A 272 -11.39 -11.80 34.57
C GLU A 272 -10.18 -11.12 33.91
N PHE A 273 -9.05 -11.10 34.60
CA PHE A 273 -7.79 -10.66 34.00
C PHE A 273 -7.14 -11.80 33.21
N SER A 274 -6.50 -11.46 32.08
CA SER A 274 -5.78 -12.45 31.26
C SER A 274 -4.57 -13.00 32.02
N GLU A 275 -4.16 -14.21 31.69
CA GLU A 275 -2.90 -14.79 32.19
C GLU A 275 -1.69 -14.24 31.40
N THR A 276 -1.91 -13.77 30.16
CA THR A 276 -0.86 -13.23 29.31
C THR A 276 -0.40 -11.87 29.84
N GLU A 277 0.90 -11.73 30.04
CA GLU A 277 1.53 -10.47 30.41
C GLU A 277 1.77 -9.60 29.17
N TYR A 278 1.41 -8.34 29.27
CA TYR A 278 1.72 -7.30 28.30
C TYR A 278 2.50 -6.17 28.95
N ARG A 279 3.37 -5.51 28.16
CA ARG A 279 4.05 -4.30 28.58
C ARG A 279 3.28 -3.08 28.13
N VAL A 280 3.05 -2.14 29.03
CA VAL A 280 2.38 -0.87 28.75
C VAL A 280 3.29 0.29 29.11
N ILE A 281 3.59 1.11 28.10
CA ILE A 281 4.38 2.33 28.23
C ILE A 281 3.40 3.49 28.30
N LYS A 282 3.32 4.17 29.45
CA LYS A 282 2.54 5.38 29.62
C LYS A 282 3.43 6.58 29.41
N ALA A 283 3.07 7.44 28.47
CA ALA A 283 3.85 8.63 28.16
C ALA A 283 2.96 9.85 27.99
N ARG A 284 3.54 11.03 28.26
CA ARG A 284 2.90 12.33 28.09
C ARG A 284 3.51 13.07 26.91
N PHE A 285 2.69 13.75 26.12
CA PHE A 285 3.19 14.64 25.07
C PHE A 285 3.85 15.87 25.69
N LYS A 286 5.09 16.17 25.34
CA LYS A 286 5.79 17.40 25.76
C LYS A 286 5.03 18.64 25.29
N VAL A 287 4.40 18.55 24.11
CA VAL A 287 3.45 19.56 23.61
C VAL A 287 2.11 18.88 23.37
N PRO A 288 1.04 19.27 24.09
CA PRO A 288 -0.28 18.67 23.94
C PRO A 288 -0.79 18.73 22.49
N ARG A 289 -1.41 17.65 22.00
CA ARG A 289 -1.92 17.57 20.64
C ARG A 289 -3.38 17.99 20.56
N ASP A 290 -3.69 18.88 19.63
CA ASP A 290 -5.08 19.19 19.28
C ASP A 290 -5.65 18.11 18.37
N THR A 291 -6.57 17.32 18.89
CA THR A 291 -7.27 16.23 18.18
C THR A 291 -8.71 16.62 17.79
N THR A 292 -9.02 17.90 17.80
CA THR A 292 -10.35 18.41 17.46
C THR A 292 -10.69 18.11 15.98
N ARG A 293 -11.75 17.35 15.74
CA ARG A 293 -12.17 17.03 14.38
C ARG A 293 -12.64 18.32 13.64
N PRO A 294 -12.36 18.49 12.34
CA PRO A 294 -12.75 19.69 11.57
C PRO A 294 -14.23 20.03 11.69
N ALA A 295 -15.13 19.03 11.74
CA ALA A 295 -16.57 19.23 11.92
C ALA A 295 -16.95 19.82 13.29
N ASN A 296 -16.07 19.79 14.27
CA ASN A 296 -16.27 20.28 15.63
C ASN A 296 -15.43 21.52 15.97
N LYS A 297 -14.75 22.11 14.97
CA LYS A 297 -14.03 23.37 15.17
C LYS A 297 -14.98 24.44 15.72
N GLY A 298 -14.60 25.02 16.84
CA GLY A 298 -15.38 26.06 17.53
C GLY A 298 -16.42 25.54 18.54
N LYS A 299 -16.65 24.22 18.66
CA LYS A 299 -17.62 23.66 19.62
C LYS A 299 -16.97 23.07 20.86
N VAL A 300 -15.99 22.18 20.70
CA VAL A 300 -15.24 21.56 21.79
C VAL A 300 -13.81 21.31 21.32
N LYS A 301 -12.84 21.90 22.00
CA LYS A 301 -11.42 21.61 21.79
C LYS A 301 -11.06 20.28 22.48
N ARG A 302 -10.59 19.31 21.72
CA ARG A 302 -10.08 18.07 22.27
C ARG A 302 -8.57 18.10 22.27
N VAL A 303 -7.98 18.05 23.45
CA VAL A 303 -6.54 18.03 23.64
C VAL A 303 -6.14 16.65 24.16
N GLU A 304 -5.14 16.06 23.54
CA GLU A 304 -4.57 14.80 23.95
C GLU A 304 -3.22 15.06 24.62
N ASN A 305 -3.14 14.71 25.90
CA ASN A 305 -1.94 14.92 26.71
C ASN A 305 -1.14 13.63 26.90
N GLU A 306 -1.79 12.46 26.81
CA GLU A 306 -1.19 11.16 27.14
C GLU A 306 -1.38 10.16 26.00
N VAL A 307 -0.44 9.24 25.91
CA VAL A 307 -0.50 8.08 25.02
C VAL A 307 -0.02 6.85 25.78
N TYR A 308 -0.79 5.76 25.67
CA TYR A 308 -0.42 4.46 26.22
C TYR A 308 -0.11 3.54 25.06
N LEU A 309 1.12 3.01 25.02
CA LEU A 309 1.56 2.02 24.05
C LEU A 309 1.57 0.65 24.69
N ILE A 310 1.09 -0.34 23.96
CA ILE A 310 1.07 -1.74 24.39
C ILE A 310 1.97 -2.57 23.46
N THR A 311 2.69 -3.52 24.05
CA THR A 311 3.53 -4.46 23.31
C THR A 311 3.65 -5.78 24.05
N ASN A 312 3.99 -6.84 23.34
CA ASN A 312 4.46 -8.12 23.89
C ASN A 312 5.98 -8.28 23.78
N ASP A 313 6.72 -7.22 23.40
CA ASP A 313 8.18 -7.22 23.39
C ASP A 313 8.73 -6.58 24.67
N PHE A 314 9.44 -7.39 25.45
CA PHE A 314 10.08 -6.98 26.71
C PHE A 314 11.58 -6.63 26.54
N GLY A 315 12.16 -6.91 25.37
CA GLY A 315 13.59 -6.69 25.10
C GLY A 315 13.92 -5.30 24.56
N LEU A 316 12.96 -4.61 23.94
CA LEU A 316 13.16 -3.27 23.41
C LEU A 316 13.09 -2.22 24.51
N THR A 317 13.86 -1.14 24.39
CA THR A 317 13.72 0.02 25.29
C THR A 317 12.41 0.75 25.01
N ALA A 318 11.86 1.46 26.01
CA ALA A 318 10.66 2.28 25.85
C ALA A 318 10.82 3.32 24.74
N LYS A 319 12.01 3.86 24.55
CA LYS A 319 12.36 4.79 23.47
C LYS A 319 12.23 4.17 22.09
N LEU A 320 12.78 2.97 21.88
CA LEU A 320 12.67 2.26 20.59
C LEU A 320 11.21 1.89 20.26
N ILE A 321 10.41 1.51 21.28
CA ILE A 321 8.99 1.22 21.11
C ILE A 321 8.22 2.49 20.70
N ALA A 322 8.51 3.64 21.36
CA ALA A 322 7.89 4.92 21.02
C ALA A 322 8.28 5.38 19.60
N GLU A 323 9.55 5.21 19.20
CA GLU A 323 10.05 5.51 17.86
C GLU A 323 9.40 4.60 16.80
N ALA A 324 9.29 3.30 17.08
CA ALA A 324 8.61 2.36 16.20
C ALA A 324 7.13 2.76 16.01
N TYR A 325 6.43 3.08 17.09
CA TYR A 325 5.03 3.50 17.00
C TYR A 325 4.86 4.84 16.24
N LYS A 326 5.78 5.78 16.40
CA LYS A 326 5.78 7.03 15.62
C LYS A 326 5.80 6.78 14.12
N LYS A 327 6.48 5.74 13.66
CA LYS A 327 6.55 5.31 12.25
C LYS A 327 5.23 4.73 11.72
N ARG A 328 4.22 4.49 12.56
CA ARG A 328 2.88 4.08 12.11
C ARG A 328 2.31 5.04 11.07
N TRP A 329 2.58 6.34 11.23
CA TRP A 329 2.08 7.36 10.31
C TRP A 329 2.52 7.18 8.84
N ASP A 330 3.60 6.47 8.60
CA ASP A 330 4.14 6.28 7.25
C ASP A 330 3.16 5.56 6.32
N ILE A 331 2.35 4.62 6.85
CA ILE A 331 1.32 3.95 6.05
C ILE A 331 0.17 4.89 5.67
N GLU A 332 -0.18 5.85 6.51
CA GLU A 332 -1.20 6.86 6.18
C GLU A 332 -0.70 7.78 5.05
N VAL A 333 0.59 8.15 5.09
CA VAL A 333 1.25 8.90 4.02
C VAL A 333 1.27 8.09 2.72
N PHE A 334 1.54 6.79 2.81
CA PHE A 334 1.49 5.88 1.65
C PHE A 334 0.08 5.78 1.06
N PHE A 335 -0.95 5.57 1.87
CA PHE A 335 -2.35 5.60 1.40
C PHE A 335 -2.72 6.94 0.75
N LYS A 336 -2.28 8.05 1.33
CA LYS A 336 -2.50 9.37 0.76
C LYS A 336 -1.85 9.49 -0.62
N PHE A 337 -0.61 9.02 -0.76
CA PHE A 337 0.09 9.00 -2.04
C PHE A 337 -0.67 8.16 -3.09
N LEU A 338 -1.09 6.93 -2.77
CA LEU A 338 -1.86 6.07 -3.66
C LEU A 338 -3.17 6.75 -4.11
N LYS A 339 -3.90 7.37 -3.16
CA LYS A 339 -5.18 8.02 -3.44
C LYS A 339 -5.05 9.28 -4.28
N GLN A 340 -4.03 10.08 -4.04
CA GLN A 340 -3.86 11.36 -4.71
C GLN A 340 -3.17 11.25 -6.07
N ASN A 341 -2.29 10.27 -6.25
CA ASN A 341 -1.42 10.23 -7.43
C ASN A 341 -1.66 9.01 -8.33
N LEU A 342 -2.31 7.95 -7.85
CA LEU A 342 -2.44 6.68 -8.58
C LEU A 342 -3.89 6.19 -8.69
N SER A 343 -4.84 7.09 -8.69
CA SER A 343 -6.29 6.78 -8.85
C SER A 343 -6.88 5.80 -7.85
N PHE A 344 -6.22 5.57 -6.70
CA PHE A 344 -6.67 4.61 -5.69
C PHE A 344 -7.92 5.08 -4.93
N SER A 345 -8.41 6.28 -5.20
CA SER A 345 -9.65 6.84 -4.62
C SER A 345 -10.93 6.45 -5.37
N HIS A 346 -10.83 5.79 -6.54
CA HIS A 346 -12.00 5.36 -7.33
C HIS A 346 -11.83 3.96 -7.91
N PHE A 347 -12.97 3.36 -8.29
CA PHE A 347 -12.97 2.04 -8.91
C PHE A 347 -12.93 2.15 -10.44
N ILE A 348 -11.82 1.73 -11.04
CA ILE A 348 -11.67 1.57 -12.49
C ILE A 348 -12.45 0.35 -12.97
N SER A 349 -12.52 -0.70 -12.14
CA SER A 349 -13.35 -1.88 -12.36
C SER A 349 -14.35 -2.05 -11.20
N THR A 350 -15.52 -2.61 -11.49
CA THR A 350 -16.56 -2.92 -10.51
C THR A 350 -16.63 -4.41 -10.17
N SER A 351 -15.85 -5.25 -10.87
CA SER A 351 -15.70 -6.68 -10.56
C SER A 351 -14.64 -6.88 -9.48
N GLU A 352 -14.82 -7.87 -8.62
CA GLU A 352 -13.87 -8.22 -7.57
C GLU A 352 -12.47 -8.51 -8.15
N ASN A 353 -12.42 -9.33 -9.21
CA ASN A 353 -11.17 -9.64 -9.90
C ASN A 353 -10.48 -8.38 -10.42
N GLY A 354 -11.21 -7.53 -11.13
CA GLY A 354 -10.65 -6.28 -11.68
C GLY A 354 -10.19 -5.30 -10.61
N ILE A 355 -10.86 -5.24 -9.45
CA ILE A 355 -10.43 -4.42 -8.30
C ILE A 355 -9.07 -4.90 -7.80
N LYS A 356 -8.87 -6.22 -7.65
CA LYS A 356 -7.60 -6.79 -7.20
C LYS A 356 -6.49 -6.60 -8.25
N VAL A 357 -6.77 -6.77 -9.53
CA VAL A 357 -5.81 -6.46 -10.63
C VAL A 357 -5.35 -5.01 -10.56
N ILE A 358 -6.30 -4.07 -10.44
CA ILE A 358 -6.01 -2.64 -10.34
C ILE A 358 -5.17 -2.34 -9.09
N LEU A 359 -5.47 -2.99 -7.95
CA LEU A 359 -4.68 -2.86 -6.73
C LEU A 359 -3.22 -3.23 -6.95
N TYR A 360 -2.93 -4.44 -7.46
CA TYR A 360 -1.55 -4.88 -7.70
C TYR A 360 -0.81 -3.96 -8.67
N MET A 361 -1.48 -3.53 -9.74
CA MET A 361 -0.88 -2.61 -10.70
C MET A 361 -0.63 -1.21 -10.11
N THR A 362 -1.51 -0.73 -9.22
CA THR A 362 -1.29 0.51 -8.48
C THR A 362 -0.05 0.39 -7.58
N LEU A 363 0.10 -0.73 -6.86
CA LEU A 363 1.25 -0.97 -5.99
C LEU A 363 2.56 -1.11 -6.79
N ILE A 364 2.53 -1.79 -7.94
CA ILE A 364 3.69 -1.87 -8.84
C ILE A 364 4.10 -0.48 -9.32
N THR A 365 3.14 0.31 -9.82
CA THR A 365 3.42 1.67 -10.29
C THR A 365 3.94 2.56 -9.14
N ALA A 366 3.39 2.39 -7.94
CA ALA A 366 3.88 3.08 -6.74
C ALA A 366 5.35 2.78 -6.47
N MET A 367 5.78 1.51 -6.56
CA MET A 367 7.18 1.13 -6.36
C MET A 367 8.11 1.80 -7.39
N LEU A 368 7.72 1.84 -8.67
CA LEU A 368 8.51 2.50 -9.72
C LEU A 368 8.70 3.99 -9.40
N VAL A 369 7.62 4.68 -9.03
CA VAL A 369 7.66 6.10 -8.66
C VAL A 369 8.47 6.32 -7.39
N MET A 370 8.35 5.43 -6.40
CA MET A 370 9.09 5.51 -5.13
C MET A 370 10.60 5.45 -5.34
N ILE A 371 11.07 4.51 -6.16
CA ILE A 371 12.49 4.38 -6.50
C ILE A 371 12.98 5.62 -7.23
N TYR A 372 12.26 6.01 -8.28
CA TYR A 372 12.63 7.17 -9.10
C TYR A 372 12.73 8.46 -8.27
N LYS A 373 11.72 8.73 -7.44
CA LYS A 373 11.72 9.93 -6.59
C LYS A 373 12.87 9.92 -5.59
N ARG A 374 13.16 8.76 -5.01
CA ARG A 374 14.22 8.61 -4.01
C ARG A 374 15.59 8.84 -4.62
N GLU A 375 15.89 8.11 -5.68
CA GLU A 375 17.18 8.21 -6.37
C GLU A 375 17.46 9.62 -6.93
N ASN A 376 16.40 10.37 -7.26
CA ASN A 376 16.49 11.73 -7.76
C ASN A 376 16.17 12.81 -6.71
N GLU A 377 16.00 12.45 -5.43
CA GLU A 377 15.73 13.36 -4.30
C GLU A 377 14.52 14.27 -4.54
N MET A 378 13.41 13.69 -5.02
CA MET A 378 12.17 14.40 -5.38
C MET A 378 11.01 14.09 -4.45
N GLY A 379 10.01 14.98 -4.41
CA GLY A 379 8.70 14.68 -3.81
C GLY A 379 7.87 13.71 -4.67
N TYR A 380 6.83 13.09 -4.11
CA TYR A 380 6.00 12.10 -4.82
C TYR A 380 5.36 12.62 -6.11
N THR A 381 4.71 13.77 -6.06
CA THR A 381 4.01 14.36 -7.22
C THR A 381 4.99 14.77 -8.31
N ILE A 382 6.11 15.40 -7.94
CA ILE A 382 7.14 15.79 -8.89
C ILE A 382 7.82 14.55 -9.47
N GLY A 383 8.09 13.53 -8.63
CA GLY A 383 8.67 12.27 -9.07
C GLY A 383 7.80 11.54 -10.11
N LYS A 384 6.49 11.42 -9.86
CA LYS A 384 5.54 10.85 -10.82
C LYS A 384 5.52 11.61 -12.13
N PHE A 385 5.39 12.93 -12.07
CA PHE A 385 5.35 13.79 -13.25
C PHE A 385 6.66 13.71 -14.06
N SER A 386 7.81 13.82 -13.39
CA SER A 386 9.11 13.73 -14.05
C SER A 386 9.37 12.36 -14.67
N PHE A 387 8.96 11.28 -13.98
CA PHE A 387 9.05 9.93 -14.52
C PHE A 387 8.26 9.78 -15.83
N PHE A 388 7.02 10.27 -15.82
CA PHE A 388 6.15 10.22 -17.00
C PHE A 388 6.71 11.07 -18.15
N MET A 389 7.17 12.30 -17.87
CA MET A 389 7.74 13.19 -18.90
C MET A 389 8.99 12.60 -19.54
N GLU A 390 9.90 12.00 -18.78
CA GLU A 390 11.06 11.32 -19.33
C GLU A 390 10.71 10.14 -20.24
N MET A 391 9.70 9.37 -19.86
CA MET A 391 9.21 8.27 -20.69
C MET A 391 8.66 8.79 -22.01
N GLN A 392 7.91 9.91 -21.98
CA GLN A 392 7.40 10.57 -23.18
C GLN A 392 8.50 11.09 -24.09
N ASP A 393 9.45 11.84 -23.55
CA ASP A 393 10.59 12.38 -24.29
C ASP A 393 11.41 11.30 -24.99
N TRP A 394 11.58 10.16 -24.34
CA TRP A 394 12.26 9.03 -24.93
C TRP A 394 11.51 8.46 -26.15
N VAL A 395 10.17 8.32 -26.05
CA VAL A 395 9.34 7.86 -27.18
C VAL A 395 9.36 8.87 -28.33
N VAL A 396 9.26 10.18 -28.06
CA VAL A 396 9.33 11.22 -29.08
C VAL A 396 10.66 11.16 -29.82
N LYS A 397 11.79 11.06 -29.11
CA LYS A 397 13.12 10.92 -29.70
C LYS A 397 13.20 9.68 -30.57
N LEU A 398 12.69 8.54 -30.13
CA LEU A 398 12.65 7.32 -30.92
C LEU A 398 11.84 7.49 -32.20
N MET A 399 10.62 8.04 -32.11
CA MET A 399 9.77 8.29 -33.28
C MET A 399 10.42 9.25 -34.28
N THR A 400 11.06 10.33 -33.79
CA THR A 400 11.79 11.28 -34.63
C THR A 400 12.97 10.62 -35.35
N THR A 401 13.73 9.78 -34.64
CA THR A 401 14.84 9.02 -35.24
C THR A 401 14.32 8.08 -36.31
N LEU A 402 13.25 7.34 -36.06
CA LEU A 402 12.63 6.43 -37.04
C LEU A 402 12.09 7.16 -38.28
N GLN A 403 11.60 8.40 -38.12
CA GLN A 403 11.13 9.20 -39.24
C GLN A 403 12.25 9.80 -40.07
N ASN A 404 13.33 10.26 -39.41
CA ASN A 404 14.44 10.96 -40.07
C ASN A 404 15.46 10.02 -40.73
N GLU A 405 15.60 8.81 -40.22
CA GLU A 405 16.48 7.80 -40.85
C GLU A 405 15.72 6.93 -41.82
N LYS A 406 16.18 6.87 -43.08
CA LYS A 406 15.73 5.86 -44.08
C LYS A 406 16.30 4.49 -43.67
N LEU A 407 15.80 3.94 -42.55
CA LEU A 407 16.28 2.68 -42.02
C LEU A 407 15.86 1.49 -42.86
N SER A 408 16.76 0.52 -43.05
CA SER A 408 16.40 -0.79 -43.55
C SER A 408 15.39 -1.46 -42.62
N LEU A 409 14.57 -2.37 -43.11
CA LEU A 409 13.58 -3.10 -42.32
C LEU A 409 14.20 -3.72 -41.04
N LEU A 410 15.41 -4.29 -41.17
CA LEU A 410 16.15 -4.90 -40.08
C LEU A 410 16.55 -3.88 -39.02
N ALA A 411 17.04 -2.69 -39.42
CA ALA A 411 17.36 -1.64 -38.49
C ALA A 411 16.11 -1.09 -37.77
N TYR A 412 14.99 -1.01 -38.48
CA TYR A 412 13.71 -0.64 -37.90
C TYR A 412 13.25 -1.65 -36.83
N GLU A 413 13.33 -2.95 -37.12
CA GLU A 413 12.99 -4.02 -36.18
C GLU A 413 13.93 -4.02 -34.96
N ASP A 414 15.22 -3.88 -35.15
CA ASP A 414 16.19 -3.77 -34.06
C ASP A 414 15.92 -2.56 -33.15
N MET A 415 15.63 -1.41 -33.74
CA MET A 415 15.26 -0.21 -32.96
C MET A 415 13.94 -0.39 -32.20
N ARG A 416 12.93 -1.05 -32.80
CA ARG A 416 11.68 -1.38 -32.11
C ARG A 416 11.90 -2.37 -30.97
N LEU A 417 12.78 -3.36 -31.13
CA LEU A 417 13.15 -4.29 -30.05
C LEU A 417 13.87 -3.56 -28.91
N ARG A 418 14.78 -2.64 -29.23
CA ARG A 418 15.46 -1.80 -28.24
C ARG A 418 14.52 -0.78 -27.57
N ALA A 419 13.49 -0.34 -28.30
CA ALA A 419 12.42 0.52 -27.79
C ALA A 419 11.44 -0.27 -26.91
N ARG A 420 11.39 -1.58 -27.03
CA ARG A 420 10.56 -2.42 -26.19
C ARG A 420 11.02 -2.24 -24.75
N ILE A 421 10.16 -1.62 -23.95
CA ILE A 421 10.33 -1.63 -22.52
C ILE A 421 10.08 -3.06 -22.08
N PRO A 422 10.96 -3.61 -21.30
CA PRO A 422 10.94 -5.00 -20.95
C PRO A 422 9.64 -5.40 -20.32
#